data_3f1d72f60f0e30464697b80df8d6f100
#
_entry.id   3f1d72f60f0e30464697b80df8d6f100
#
_cell.length_a   1.000
_cell.length_b   1.000
_cell.length_c   1.000
_cell.angle_alpha   90.00
_cell.angle_beta   90.00
_cell.angle_gamma   90.00
#
_symmetry.space_group_name_H-M   'P 1'
#
loop_
_entity.id
_entity.type
_entity.pdbx_description
1 polymer ?
#
loop_
_entity_poly.entity_id
_entity_poly.type
_entity_poly.pdbx_seq_one_letter_code
_entity_poly.pdbx_strand_id
1 'polypeptide(L)' 'MNSQTFPVYRKLDGFNRFYKIESPDLFIEASIQQGKLLLQPIHAVQFPEKLRIRDMVSCNFNYVEMNEEEIETYFSF' A
#
# COMPACT_ATOMS: atom_id res chain seq x y z
N MET A 1 -17.33 -2.37 -16.66
CA MET A 1 -15.89 -2.35 -16.44
C MET A 1 -15.56 -1.59 -15.17
N ASN A 2 -14.81 -2.20 -14.31
CA ASN A 2 -14.42 -1.55 -13.06
C ASN A 2 -13.13 -0.80 -13.26
N SER A 3 -13.15 0.49 -13.04
CA SER A 3 -11.94 1.28 -13.03
C SER A 3 -11.61 1.63 -11.58
N GLN A 4 -10.38 1.35 -11.20
CA GLN A 4 -9.91 1.65 -9.86
C GLN A 4 -9.41 3.08 -9.81
N THR A 5 -9.91 3.85 -8.85
CA THR A 5 -9.44 5.21 -8.64
C THR A 5 -8.25 5.20 -7.71
N PHE A 6 -7.15 5.82 -8.11
CA PHE A 6 -5.93 5.91 -7.31
C PHE A 6 -5.81 7.32 -6.72
N PRO A 7 -5.13 7.47 -5.58
CA PRO A 7 -4.42 6.42 -4.84
C PRO A 7 -5.35 5.52 -4.03
N VAL A 8 -4.86 4.34 -3.73
CA VAL A 8 -5.55 3.37 -2.89
C VAL A 8 -4.66 3.09 -1.67
N TYR A 9 -5.26 3.01 -0.49
CA TYR A 9 -4.50 2.81 0.75
C TYR A 9 -4.85 1.46 1.36
N ARG A 10 -3.82 0.68 1.66
CA ARG A 10 -3.99 -0.65 2.25
C ARG A 10 -2.97 -0.87 3.35
N LYS A 11 -3.27 -1.80 4.25
CA LYS A 11 -2.32 -2.24 5.27
C LYS A 11 -2.34 -3.75 5.33
N LEU A 12 -1.26 -4.33 5.81
CA LEU A 12 -1.17 -5.76 6.02
C LEU A 12 -1.61 -6.04 7.45
N ASP A 13 -2.72 -6.75 7.59
CA ASP A 13 -3.32 -7.00 8.90
C ASP A 13 -2.35 -7.78 9.80
N GLY A 14 -2.15 -7.25 11.02
CA GLY A 14 -1.24 -7.88 11.97
C GLY A 14 0.24 -7.51 11.80
N PHE A 15 0.56 -6.60 10.89
CA PHE A 15 1.94 -6.18 10.64
C PHE A 15 2.01 -4.65 10.61
N ASN A 16 3.20 -4.12 10.92
CA ASN A 16 3.44 -2.68 10.84
C ASN A 16 3.86 -2.28 9.43
N ARG A 17 3.02 -2.59 8.46
CA ARG A 17 3.27 -2.33 7.04
C ARG A 17 2.05 -1.69 6.43
N PHE A 18 2.27 -0.56 5.77
CA PHE A 18 1.20 0.23 5.18
C PHE A 18 1.58 0.56 3.74
N TYR A 19 0.58 0.68 2.87
CA TYR A 19 0.83 0.83 1.45
C TYR A 19 -0.05 1.91 0.86
N LYS A 20 0.56 2.80 0.09
CA LYS A 20 -0.14 3.77 -0.74
C LYS A 20 0.09 3.36 -2.19
N ILE A 21 -0.93 2.84 -2.84
CA ILE A 21 -0.83 2.43 -4.23
C ILE A 21 -1.19 3.62 -5.09
N GLU A 22 -0.20 4.23 -5.71
CA GLU A 22 -0.36 5.45 -6.48
C GLU A 22 -0.93 5.19 -7.88
N SER A 23 -0.61 4.04 -8.45
CA SER A 23 -1.02 3.66 -9.79
C SER A 23 -0.88 2.15 -9.94
N PRO A 24 -1.31 1.57 -11.06
CA PRO A 24 -1.08 0.14 -11.29
C PRO A 24 0.40 -0.28 -11.32
N ASP A 25 1.31 0.69 -11.39
CA ASP A 25 2.74 0.41 -11.53
C ASP A 25 3.60 0.93 -10.40
N LEU A 26 3.02 1.66 -9.45
CA LEU A 26 3.80 2.29 -8.39
C LEU A 26 3.08 2.26 -7.07
N PHE A 27 3.77 1.80 -6.04
CA PHE A 27 3.25 1.92 -4.68
C PHE A 27 4.36 2.32 -3.71
N ILE A 28 3.96 2.87 -2.58
CA ILE A 28 4.88 3.28 -1.53
C ILE A 28 4.62 2.41 -0.31
N GLU A 29 5.66 1.73 0.17
CA GLU A 29 5.58 0.95 1.39
C GLU A 29 6.04 1.79 2.56
N ALA A 30 5.20 1.88 3.59
CA ALA A 30 5.55 2.51 4.85
C ALA A 30 5.72 1.42 5.89
N SER A 31 6.86 1.41 6.56
CA SER A 31 7.11 0.46 7.63
C SER A 31 7.66 1.19 8.84
N ILE A 32 7.40 0.63 10.01
CA ILE A 32 7.91 1.19 11.26
C ILE A 32 9.00 0.26 11.76
N GLN A 33 10.22 0.78 11.82
CA GLN A 33 11.38 0.01 12.26
C GLN A 33 12.11 0.80 13.33
N GLN A 34 12.24 0.21 14.51
CA GLN A 34 12.91 0.83 15.64
C GLN A 34 12.34 2.22 15.94
N GLY A 35 11.02 2.33 15.89
CA GLY A 35 10.34 3.58 16.19
C GLY A 35 10.40 4.62 15.09
N LYS A 36 10.96 4.28 13.93
CA LYS A 36 11.07 5.22 12.82
C LYS A 36 10.21 4.78 11.65
N LEU A 37 9.59 5.76 11.01
CA LEU A 37 8.79 5.52 9.81
C LEU A 37 9.72 5.54 8.59
N LEU A 38 9.70 4.47 7.84
CA LEU A 38 10.47 4.35 6.60
C LEU A 38 9.50 4.26 5.43
N LEU A 39 9.71 5.11 4.44
CA LEU A 39 8.89 5.14 3.24
C LEU A 39 9.74 4.70 2.06
N GLN A 40 9.27 3.71 1.32
CA GLN A 40 10.00 3.17 0.19
C GLN A 40 9.10 3.08 -1.04
N PRO A 41 9.35 3.89 -2.07
CA PRO A 41 8.61 3.75 -3.33
C PRO A 41 9.10 2.51 -4.08
N ILE A 42 8.16 1.78 -4.65
CA ILE A 42 8.45 0.55 -5.37
C ILE A 42 7.75 0.60 -6.71
N HIS A 43 8.54 0.53 -7.79
CA HIS A 43 8.02 0.46 -9.14
C HIS A 43 7.77 -0.99 -9.51
N ALA A 44 6.54 -1.29 -9.89
CA ALA A 44 6.15 -2.64 -10.27
C ALA A 44 6.47 -2.87 -11.74
N VAL A 45 7.71 -3.22 -12.02
CA VAL A 45 8.19 -3.46 -13.38
C VAL A 45 7.95 -4.90 -13.78
N GLN A 46 8.13 -5.82 -12.85
CA GLN A 46 8.03 -7.24 -13.12
C GLN A 46 6.70 -7.81 -12.68
N PHE A 47 6.37 -8.97 -13.21
CA PHE A 47 5.08 -9.60 -12.97
C PHE A 47 4.76 -9.86 -11.49
N PRO A 48 5.70 -10.37 -10.66
CA PRO A 48 5.40 -10.57 -9.24
C PRO A 48 4.97 -9.30 -8.51
N GLU A 49 5.59 -8.18 -8.85
CA GLU A 49 5.26 -6.91 -8.22
C GLU A 49 3.89 -6.39 -8.68
N LYS A 50 3.57 -6.61 -9.94
CA LYS A 50 2.26 -6.23 -10.47
C LYS A 50 1.14 -7.07 -9.87
N LEU A 51 1.39 -8.35 -9.64
CA LEU A 51 0.46 -9.20 -8.94
C LEU A 51 0.25 -8.73 -7.51
N ARG A 52 1.30 -8.28 -6.87
CA ARG A 52 1.21 -7.77 -5.51
C ARG A 52 0.30 -6.54 -5.44
N ILE A 53 0.44 -5.62 -6.38
CA ILE A 53 -0.44 -4.46 -6.44
C ILE A 53 -1.89 -4.90 -6.61
N ARG A 54 -2.14 -5.84 -7.49
CA ARG A 54 -3.47 -6.37 -7.73
C ARG A 54 -4.06 -6.98 -6.46
N ASP A 55 -3.26 -7.75 -5.72
CA ASP A 55 -3.70 -8.36 -4.47
C ASP A 55 -4.00 -7.31 -3.41
N MET A 56 -3.19 -6.27 -3.32
CA MET A 56 -3.43 -5.18 -2.38
C MET A 56 -4.73 -4.44 -2.70
N VAL A 57 -4.91 -4.09 -3.95
CA VAL A 57 -6.12 -3.36 -4.39
C VAL A 57 -7.37 -4.19 -4.13
N SER A 58 -7.30 -5.49 -4.34
CA SER A 58 -8.43 -6.40 -4.15
C SER A 58 -8.61 -6.89 -2.72
N CYS A 59 -7.74 -6.45 -1.81
CA CYS A 59 -7.74 -6.88 -0.41
C CYS A 59 -7.61 -8.39 -0.25
N ASN A 60 -6.80 -9.01 -1.08
CA ASN A 60 -6.47 -10.44 -0.96
C ASN A 60 -5.37 -10.64 0.08
N PHE A 61 -5.29 -11.84 0.66
CA PHE A 61 -4.17 -12.25 1.52
C PHE A 61 -3.89 -11.29 2.70
N ASN A 62 -4.86 -11.00 3.51
CA ASN A 62 -4.70 -10.16 4.71
C ASN A 62 -4.44 -8.69 4.44
N TYR A 63 -4.51 -8.23 3.19
CA TYR A 63 -4.51 -6.81 2.91
C TYR A 63 -5.89 -6.25 3.21
N VAL A 64 -5.94 -5.17 3.99
CA VAL A 64 -7.20 -4.54 4.37
C VAL A 64 -7.12 -3.04 4.15
N GLU A 65 -8.27 -2.39 4.09
CA GLU A 65 -8.32 -0.95 3.88
C GLU A 65 -7.80 -0.20 5.11
N MET A 66 -7.09 0.88 4.87
CA MET A 66 -6.69 1.80 5.93
C MET A 66 -7.82 2.77 6.21
N ASN A 67 -7.98 3.16 7.48
CA ASN A 67 -8.93 4.22 7.82
C ASN A 67 -8.26 5.60 7.64
N GLU A 68 -9.06 6.67 7.72
CA GLU A 68 -8.55 8.02 7.47
C GLU A 68 -7.45 8.43 8.44
N GLU A 69 -7.57 8.03 9.70
CA GLU A 69 -6.57 8.36 10.70
C GLU A 69 -5.24 7.71 10.37
N GLU A 70 -5.26 6.47 9.95
CA GLU A 70 -4.04 5.77 9.56
C GLU A 70 -3.41 6.39 8.31
N ILE A 71 -4.24 6.77 7.34
CA ILE A 71 -3.75 7.41 6.13
C ILE A 71 -3.04 8.72 6.48
N GLU A 72 -3.63 9.53 7.33
CA GLU A 72 -3.01 10.78 7.76
C GLU A 72 -1.72 10.55 8.52
N THR A 73 -1.69 9.54 9.37
CA THR A 73 -0.51 9.25 10.19
C THR A 73 0.68 8.85 9.34
N TYR A 74 0.47 8.05 8.31
CA TYR A 74 1.57 7.45 7.57
C TYR A 74 1.81 8.06 6.21
N PHE A 75 0.83 8.69 5.61
CA PHE A 75 0.93 9.19 4.24
C PHE A 75 0.53 10.65 4.07
N SER A 76 0.45 11.39 5.15
CA SER A 76 0.14 12.82 5.09
C SER A 76 1.44 13.62 5.01
N PHE A 77 1.91 13.80 3.80
CA PHE A 77 3.14 14.58 3.60
C PHE A 77 3.11 15.34 2.28
#